data_9733a2c12929e29520413838b3fe917e
#
_entry.id   9733a2c12929e29520413838b3fe917e
#
_cell.length_a   1.000
_cell.length_b   1.000
_cell.length_c   1.000
_cell.angle_alpha   90.00
_cell.angle_beta   90.00
_cell.angle_gamma   90.00
#
_symmetry.space_group_name_H-M   'P 1'
#
loop_
_entity.id
_entity.type
_entity.pdbx_description
1 polymer ?
#
loop_
_entity_poly.entity_id
_entity_poly.type
_entity_poly.pdbx_seq_one_letter_code
_entity_poly.pdbx_strand_id
1 'polypeptide(L)'
;MNKIFKVIWNPATGSYNVASETAKSRGKKSGRSKLLISALVAGGLLSSFGALANAGDDTGIGVDHGYGFNNLGWVALGKGAEADTYNDTNGASTAVGFEARAQRKWSTAIGAQTVAGEASLAVGNDANASAERSISLGASSIAAGGYSIALGTEAESNGTRSIAQGAKAVSTGNYSIAIGDHSNTGADKAIALGNATKATAIMSIALGDSANASKEYSMALGASSKANGTDSLALGRLSLASAANAIAMGAESEAAENATAIGNNAHAKGVNSIAMGSGSIADKVNTIALGNGSQSLADNAIAIGQGNKANGTDAIALGNASLSSGLNSIALGKTSVVTGDNSLALGSNTNANGINSVALGADSIADQDNSVSVGSSSLQRKIVNVKNGAIKADSHDAINGSQLYAISDSIAKRLGGGSSVNPDDGTVNAPTYNLKNGNKNNVGSALTVLDENTLQWDQIKGKYSAVHGSSTTSVITDVANGTISAASKDAVNGSQLYDLQQDALLWNGTAFSAAHGTEATSKITNVTAGNLTASSTDAVNGSQLKTTN
;
A
#
# COMPACT_ATOMS: atom_id res chain seq x y z
N MET A 1 51.81 -27.27 -8.20
CA MET A 1 51.45 -27.88 -6.90
C MET A 1 50.51 -26.95 -6.17
N ASN A 2 49.23 -27.24 -6.15
CA ASN A 2 48.24 -26.47 -5.36
C ASN A 2 48.44 -26.82 -3.88
N LYS A 3 48.81 -25.86 -3.06
CA LYS A 3 48.84 -26.03 -1.61
C LYS A 3 47.41 -25.76 -1.10
N ILE A 4 46.75 -26.78 -0.61
CA ILE A 4 45.45 -26.67 0.05
C ILE A 4 45.73 -26.26 1.51
N PHE A 5 45.08 -25.19 1.99
CA PHE A 5 45.18 -24.73 3.36
C PHE A 5 43.87 -24.97 4.09
N LYS A 6 43.94 -25.40 5.34
CA LYS A 6 42.78 -25.61 6.21
C LYS A 6 42.66 -24.42 7.16
N VAL A 7 41.44 -23.84 7.21
CA VAL A 7 41.12 -22.76 8.16
C VAL A 7 40.64 -23.39 9.45
N ILE A 8 41.31 -23.08 10.57
CA ILE A 8 40.97 -23.62 11.89
C ILE A 8 40.63 -22.47 12.81
N TRP A 9 39.48 -22.58 13.49
CA TRP A 9 39.08 -21.64 14.53
C TRP A 9 39.96 -21.82 15.78
N ASN A 10 40.51 -20.72 16.27
CA ASN A 10 41.26 -20.72 17.52
C ASN A 10 40.41 -20.11 18.65
N PRO A 11 39.86 -20.93 19.54
CA PRO A 11 39.00 -20.43 20.61
C PRO A 11 39.73 -19.62 21.69
N ALA A 12 41.05 -19.67 21.74
CA ALA A 12 41.84 -18.89 22.70
C ALA A 12 42.05 -17.44 22.26
N THR A 13 41.99 -17.16 20.97
CA THR A 13 42.19 -15.82 20.42
C THR A 13 40.98 -15.27 19.71
N GLY A 14 39.90 -16.04 19.58
CA GLY A 14 38.66 -15.64 18.90
C GLY A 14 38.82 -15.35 17.40
N SER A 15 39.83 -15.96 16.74
CA SER A 15 40.10 -15.69 15.31
C SER A 15 40.35 -16.98 14.52
N TYR A 16 40.21 -16.89 13.21
CA TYR A 16 40.53 -17.99 12.28
C TYR A 16 42.02 -17.90 11.87
N ASN A 17 42.74 -19.03 11.98
CA ASN A 17 44.10 -19.17 11.51
C ASN A 17 44.19 -20.17 10.35
N VAL A 18 45.04 -19.88 9.39
CA VAL A 18 45.32 -20.78 8.26
C VAL A 18 46.45 -21.70 8.59
N ALA A 19 46.23 -22.99 8.54
CA ALA A 19 47.27 -24.00 8.80
C ALA A 19 47.43 -24.93 7.58
N SER A 20 48.63 -25.51 7.40
CA SER A 20 48.84 -26.51 6.36
C SER A 20 48.11 -27.81 6.71
N GLU A 21 47.74 -28.63 5.72
CA GLU A 21 47.02 -29.91 5.90
C GLU A 21 47.70 -30.90 6.84
N THR A 22 48.98 -30.73 7.12
CA THR A 22 49.76 -31.59 8.01
C THR A 22 49.73 -31.16 9.48
N ALA A 23 49.11 -30.05 9.81
CA ALA A 23 48.98 -29.59 11.18
C ALA A 23 47.97 -30.43 11.97
N LYS A 24 48.43 -31.31 12.82
CA LYS A 24 47.57 -32.05 13.76
C LYS A 24 47.17 -31.13 14.90
N SER A 25 45.86 -30.97 15.10
CA SER A 25 45.30 -30.30 16.26
C SER A 25 45.73 -31.01 17.55
N ARG A 26 46.51 -30.31 18.36
CA ARG A 26 46.74 -30.74 19.76
C ARG A 26 45.53 -30.30 20.59
N GLY A 27 44.45 -31.07 20.50
CA GLY A 27 43.38 -30.99 21.47
C GLY A 27 43.88 -31.47 22.81
N LYS A 28 43.90 -30.61 23.82
CA LYS A 28 44.03 -31.04 25.21
C LYS A 28 42.88 -32.00 25.50
N LYS A 29 43.20 -33.27 25.69
CA LYS A 29 42.27 -34.23 26.32
C LYS A 29 41.97 -33.70 27.72
N SER A 30 40.81 -33.15 27.96
CA SER A 30 40.27 -32.95 29.31
C SER A 30 39.84 -34.32 29.85
N GLY A 31 40.86 -35.08 30.24
CA GLY A 31 40.69 -36.37 30.88
C GLY A 31 40.76 -36.23 32.41
N ARG A 32 39.94 -35.35 33.00
CA ARG A 32 39.92 -35.24 34.47
C ARG A 32 38.55 -35.20 35.15
N SER A 33 37.48 -35.43 34.48
CA SER A 33 36.16 -35.45 35.12
C SER A 33 35.52 -36.86 35.24
N LYS A 34 36.12 -37.89 34.68
CA LYS A 34 35.56 -39.25 34.77
C LYS A 34 36.24 -40.18 35.80
N LEU A 35 37.30 -39.70 36.45
CA LEU A 35 38.02 -40.54 37.44
C LEU A 35 37.73 -40.13 38.91
N LEU A 36 37.05 -39.03 39.20
CA LEU A 36 36.77 -38.63 40.57
C LEU A 36 35.48 -39.23 41.13
N ILE A 37 34.51 -39.59 40.30
CA ILE A 37 33.27 -40.20 40.79
C ILE A 37 33.42 -41.72 40.96
N SER A 38 34.18 -42.40 40.12
CA SER A 38 34.42 -43.85 40.24
C SER A 38 35.47 -44.18 41.31
N ALA A 39 36.41 -43.27 41.65
CA ALA A 39 37.37 -43.48 42.72
C ALA A 39 36.79 -43.23 44.12
N LEU A 40 35.76 -42.35 44.24
CA LEU A 40 35.15 -42.09 45.54
C LEU A 40 34.17 -43.24 45.92
N VAL A 41 33.56 -43.89 44.97
CA VAL A 41 32.62 -45.02 45.24
C VAL A 41 33.37 -46.36 45.40
N ALA A 42 34.47 -46.58 44.70
CA ALA A 42 35.21 -47.85 44.77
C ALA A 42 36.29 -47.85 45.86
N GLY A 43 36.90 -46.70 46.19
CA GLY A 43 37.98 -46.62 47.19
C GLY A 43 37.51 -46.49 48.63
N GLY A 44 36.30 -45.97 48.82
CA GLY A 44 35.72 -45.80 50.18
C GLY A 44 35.02 -47.04 50.74
N LEU A 45 34.60 -47.96 49.86
CA LEU A 45 33.84 -49.15 50.29
C LEU A 45 34.66 -50.40 50.57
N LEU A 46 35.94 -50.43 50.18
CA LEU A 46 36.77 -51.65 50.34
C LEU A 46 37.83 -51.57 51.47
N SER A 47 38.06 -50.41 52.10
CA SER A 47 39.04 -50.33 53.18
C SER A 47 38.45 -50.15 54.60
N SER A 48 37.13 -50.16 54.76
CA SER A 48 36.55 -49.86 56.05
C SER A 48 35.78 -51.06 56.72
N PHE A 49 35.83 -52.23 56.13
CA PHE A 49 35.26 -53.40 56.82
C PHE A 49 35.97 -53.81 58.11
N GLY A 50 37.09 -53.17 58.42
CA GLY A 50 37.84 -53.43 59.67
C GLY A 50 37.89 -52.30 60.69
N ALA A 51 37.36 -51.09 60.33
CA ALA A 51 37.49 -49.90 61.18
C ALA A 51 36.14 -49.32 61.67
N LEU A 52 35.05 -49.96 61.39
CA LEU A 52 33.70 -49.49 61.81
C LEU A 52 33.39 -49.77 63.26
N ALA A 53 34.30 -50.36 64.00
CA ALA A 53 34.04 -50.66 65.46
C ALA A 53 34.43 -49.51 66.41
N ASN A 54 34.89 -48.32 65.89
CA ASN A 54 35.33 -47.28 66.82
C ASN A 54 35.17 -45.84 66.27
N ALA A 55 34.12 -45.53 65.60
CA ALA A 55 33.78 -44.16 65.33
C ALA A 55 32.73 -43.64 66.28
N GLY A 56 33.25 -43.15 67.45
CA GLY A 56 32.56 -42.27 68.35
C GLY A 56 31.31 -42.86 69.02
N ASP A 57 31.08 -42.40 70.19
CA ASP A 57 30.01 -42.69 71.09
C ASP A 57 28.60 -42.34 70.53
N ASP A 58 28.27 -42.88 69.39
CA ASP A 58 27.03 -42.69 68.69
C ASP A 58 26.21 -43.95 68.68
N THR A 59 25.20 -43.94 69.55
CA THR A 59 24.13 -44.90 69.56
C THR A 59 23.25 -44.79 68.33
N GLY A 60 23.86 -44.96 67.16
CA GLY A 60 23.12 -45.28 65.96
C GLY A 60 22.62 -46.68 66.07
N ILE A 61 21.35 -46.92 65.77
CA ILE A 61 20.76 -48.25 65.73
C ILE A 61 21.51 -49.02 64.62
N GLY A 62 22.29 -50.00 65.08
CA GLY A 62 23.45 -50.59 64.55
C GLY A 62 23.37 -51.14 63.13
N VAL A 63 24.57 -51.53 62.67
CA VAL A 63 24.75 -52.39 61.49
C VAL A 63 24.23 -53.79 61.87
N ASP A 64 23.06 -54.19 61.48
CA ASP A 64 22.65 -55.57 61.54
C ASP A 64 23.06 -56.26 60.23
N HIS A 65 24.03 -57.16 60.35
CA HIS A 65 24.36 -58.09 59.27
C HIS A 65 23.33 -59.26 59.37
N GLY A 66 22.09 -59.01 58.89
CA GLY A 66 21.06 -60.05 58.89
C GLY A 66 21.52 -61.32 58.15
N TYR A 67 21.92 -62.32 58.96
CA TYR A 67 22.03 -63.71 58.49
C TYR A 67 20.70 -64.39 58.59
N GLY A 68 19.90 -64.35 57.55
CA GLY A 68 18.69 -65.13 57.45
C GLY A 68 18.31 -65.25 55.95
N PHE A 69 17.85 -66.41 55.60
CA PHE A 69 17.25 -66.67 54.26
C PHE A 69 16.13 -65.64 54.06
N ASN A 70 16.34 -64.72 53.05
CA ASN A 70 15.47 -63.65 52.60
C ASN A 70 15.68 -62.23 53.20
N ASN A 71 16.70 -61.93 53.99
CA ASN A 71 17.03 -60.56 54.37
C ASN A 71 18.11 -59.98 53.47
N LEU A 72 17.69 -59.12 52.53
CA LEU A 72 18.57 -58.23 51.84
C LEU A 72 19.04 -57.18 52.88
N GLY A 73 20.37 -57.15 53.19
CA GLY A 73 20.97 -56.36 54.25
C GLY A 73 20.62 -54.87 54.17
N TRP A 74 20.41 -54.20 55.31
CA TRP A 74 20.31 -52.75 55.46
C TRP A 74 21.57 -52.19 56.09
N VAL A 75 21.77 -50.86 55.86
CA VAL A 75 22.93 -50.16 56.40
C VAL A 75 22.45 -48.87 57.10
N ALA A 76 22.73 -48.68 58.40
CA ALA A 76 22.55 -47.42 59.11
C ALA A 76 23.88 -46.97 59.72
N LEU A 77 24.37 -45.78 59.32
CA LEU A 77 25.65 -45.23 59.79
C LEU A 77 25.49 -43.75 60.13
N GLY A 78 25.68 -43.41 61.41
CA GLY A 78 25.57 -42.04 61.94
C GLY A 78 24.63 -41.99 63.14
N LYS A 79 24.80 -40.95 63.99
CA LYS A 79 23.94 -40.74 65.11
C LYS A 79 22.48 -40.51 64.70
N GLY A 80 21.56 -41.33 65.20
CA GLY A 80 20.16 -41.25 64.83
C GLY A 80 19.82 -41.69 63.38
N ALA A 81 20.77 -42.36 62.69
CA ALA A 81 20.49 -42.93 61.38
C ALA A 81 19.53 -44.12 61.46
N GLU A 82 18.49 -44.14 60.68
CA GLU A 82 17.44 -45.15 60.62
C GLU A 82 17.32 -45.77 59.24
N ALA A 83 17.64 -47.06 59.10
CA ALA A 83 17.40 -47.85 57.90
C ALA A 83 16.26 -48.86 58.22
N ASP A 84 15.04 -48.53 57.80
CA ASP A 84 13.83 -49.28 58.11
C ASP A 84 13.24 -49.89 56.84
N THR A 85 13.00 -51.19 56.87
CA THR A 85 12.32 -51.89 55.79
C THR A 85 10.82 -52.00 55.98
N TYR A 86 10.29 -51.46 57.11
CA TYR A 86 8.88 -51.42 57.40
C TYR A 86 8.21 -52.82 57.32
N ASN A 87 8.80 -53.81 58.00
CA ASN A 87 8.34 -55.22 58.04
C ASN A 87 8.35 -55.95 56.66
N ASP A 88 8.97 -55.39 55.64
CA ASP A 88 9.10 -56.03 54.33
C ASP A 88 10.41 -56.84 54.29
N THR A 89 10.29 -58.16 54.27
CA THR A 89 11.40 -59.10 54.29
C THR A 89 12.23 -59.12 52.97
N ASN A 90 11.83 -58.37 51.96
CA ASN A 90 12.42 -58.41 50.63
C ASN A 90 13.11 -57.10 50.21
N GLY A 91 13.45 -56.20 51.10
CA GLY A 91 14.04 -54.93 50.75
C GLY A 91 15.31 -54.59 51.52
N ALA A 92 16.34 -54.09 50.85
CA ALA A 92 17.51 -53.46 51.47
C ALA A 92 17.36 -51.95 51.49
N SER A 93 17.70 -51.31 52.61
CA SER A 93 17.74 -49.83 52.73
C SER A 93 19.10 -49.35 53.26
N THR A 94 19.48 -48.13 52.90
CA THR A 94 20.76 -47.57 53.31
C THR A 94 20.58 -46.15 53.86
N ALA A 95 20.98 -45.92 55.13
CA ALA A 95 20.95 -44.61 55.80
C ALA A 95 22.36 -44.26 56.28
N VAL A 96 22.94 -43.19 55.75
CA VAL A 96 24.28 -42.72 56.11
C VAL A 96 24.26 -41.24 56.40
N GLY A 97 24.49 -40.86 57.67
CA GLY A 97 24.51 -39.47 58.10
C GLY A 97 23.81 -39.25 59.43
N PHE A 98 23.99 -38.06 60.02
CA PHE A 98 23.28 -37.65 61.24
C PHE A 98 21.76 -37.58 60.97
N GLU A 99 20.98 -38.35 61.73
CA GLU A 99 19.50 -38.42 61.57
C GLU A 99 19.03 -38.78 60.14
N ALA A 100 19.84 -39.48 59.37
CA ALA A 100 19.47 -39.95 58.03
C ALA A 100 18.40 -41.07 58.16
N ARG A 101 17.28 -40.99 57.36
CA ARG A 101 16.16 -41.92 57.43
C ARG A 101 15.85 -42.57 56.09
N ALA A 102 16.18 -43.84 55.96
CA ALA A 102 15.76 -44.71 54.86
C ALA A 102 14.53 -45.50 55.28
N GLN A 103 13.33 -44.95 55.05
CA GLN A 103 12.11 -45.33 55.70
C GLN A 103 11.38 -46.55 55.12
N ARG A 104 11.76 -47.03 53.93
CA ARG A 104 11.11 -48.14 53.26
C ARG A 104 12.09 -48.97 52.46
N LYS A 105 11.62 -50.13 51.94
CA LYS A 105 12.42 -51.04 51.10
C LYS A 105 13.07 -50.30 49.91
N TRP A 106 14.30 -50.71 49.59
CA TRP A 106 15.13 -50.22 48.49
C TRP A 106 15.42 -48.70 48.57
N SER A 107 15.27 -48.09 49.74
CA SER A 107 15.55 -46.67 49.91
C SER A 107 17.03 -46.42 50.24
N THR A 108 17.53 -45.27 49.79
CA THR A 108 18.89 -44.82 50.12
C THR A 108 18.86 -43.36 50.56
N ALA A 109 19.30 -43.09 51.82
CA ALA A 109 19.40 -41.76 52.39
C ALA A 109 20.84 -41.49 52.79
N ILE A 110 21.51 -40.51 52.16
CA ILE A 110 22.91 -40.15 52.43
C ILE A 110 23.04 -38.66 52.69
N GLY A 111 23.45 -38.29 53.90
CA GLY A 111 23.55 -36.92 54.36
C GLY A 111 22.89 -36.69 55.71
N ALA A 112 23.17 -35.56 56.37
CA ALA A 112 22.49 -35.25 57.64
C ALA A 112 21.00 -34.91 57.36
N GLN A 113 20.12 -35.46 58.18
CA GLN A 113 18.66 -35.23 58.15
C GLN A 113 17.97 -35.58 56.84
N THR A 114 18.58 -36.45 56.02
CA THR A 114 18.02 -36.94 54.77
C THR A 114 16.85 -37.90 55.02
N VAL A 115 15.83 -37.86 54.14
CA VAL A 115 14.68 -38.76 54.17
C VAL A 115 14.50 -39.42 52.80
N ALA A 116 14.45 -40.77 52.76
CA ALA A 116 14.17 -41.53 51.57
C ALA A 116 13.00 -42.51 51.78
N GLY A 117 11.97 -42.44 50.94
CA GLY A 117 10.82 -43.32 50.92
C GLY A 117 11.07 -44.61 50.12
N GLU A 118 10.01 -45.33 49.73
CA GLU A 118 10.13 -46.62 49.02
C GLU A 118 10.82 -46.49 47.66
N ALA A 119 11.86 -47.29 47.47
CA ALA A 119 12.66 -47.34 46.22
C ALA A 119 13.25 -45.97 45.80
N SER A 120 13.42 -45.05 46.74
CA SER A 120 13.86 -43.69 46.47
C SER A 120 15.33 -43.44 46.90
N LEU A 121 15.92 -42.37 46.38
CA LEU A 121 17.29 -41.95 46.62
C LEU A 121 17.30 -40.50 47.11
N ALA A 122 17.76 -40.25 48.34
CA ALA A 122 17.99 -38.91 48.85
C ALA A 122 19.47 -38.72 49.20
N VAL A 123 20.11 -37.71 48.64
CA VAL A 123 21.55 -37.40 48.91
C VAL A 123 21.73 -35.89 49.09
N GLY A 124 22.23 -35.50 50.23
CA GLY A 124 22.46 -34.12 50.59
C GLY A 124 22.03 -33.82 52.02
N ASN A 125 22.46 -32.70 52.59
CA ASN A 125 21.94 -32.25 53.87
C ASN A 125 20.48 -31.87 53.71
N ASP A 126 19.61 -32.44 54.55
CA ASP A 126 18.15 -32.16 54.56
C ASP A 126 17.45 -32.51 53.23
N ALA A 127 18.03 -33.42 52.41
CA ALA A 127 17.42 -33.86 51.18
C ALA A 127 16.24 -34.81 51.47
N ASN A 128 15.10 -34.59 50.80
CA ASN A 128 13.86 -35.32 51.04
C ASN A 128 13.34 -35.99 49.75
N ALA A 129 13.43 -37.30 49.63
CA ALA A 129 12.84 -38.13 48.60
C ALA A 129 11.77 -39.04 49.20
N SER A 130 10.77 -38.49 49.87
CA SER A 130 9.76 -39.26 50.64
C SER A 130 8.75 -39.99 49.74
N ALA A 131 8.57 -39.62 48.52
CA ALA A 131 7.66 -40.29 47.59
C ALA A 131 8.29 -41.56 46.99
N GLU A 132 7.42 -42.52 46.55
CA GLU A 132 7.84 -43.75 45.91
C GLU A 132 8.66 -43.49 44.63
N ARG A 133 9.81 -44.18 44.54
CA ARG A 133 10.71 -44.11 43.35
C ARG A 133 11.14 -42.71 43.00
N SER A 134 11.25 -41.83 43.98
CA SER A 134 11.73 -40.47 43.76
C SER A 134 13.25 -40.34 43.96
N ILE A 135 13.83 -39.32 43.39
CA ILE A 135 15.26 -39.00 43.48
C ILE A 135 15.43 -37.55 43.95
N SER A 136 16.11 -37.33 45.05
CA SER A 136 16.42 -35.99 45.59
C SER A 136 17.92 -35.87 45.81
N LEU A 137 18.60 -35.05 45.04
CA LEU A 137 20.04 -34.83 45.10
C LEU A 137 20.38 -33.33 45.26
N GLY A 138 20.79 -32.94 46.45
CA GLY A 138 21.13 -31.55 46.78
C GLY A 138 20.76 -31.20 48.21
N ALA A 139 21.40 -30.18 48.77
CA ALA A 139 21.02 -29.70 50.10
C ALA A 139 19.58 -29.14 50.08
N SER A 140 18.77 -29.55 51.01
CA SER A 140 17.35 -29.16 51.14
C SER A 140 16.51 -29.41 49.84
N SER A 141 16.90 -30.33 49.02
CA SER A 141 16.13 -30.73 47.83
C SER A 141 14.94 -31.59 48.22
N ILE A 142 13.81 -31.46 47.53
CA ILE A 142 12.54 -32.14 47.84
C ILE A 142 12.00 -32.84 46.59
N ALA A 143 11.88 -34.16 46.62
CA ALA A 143 11.19 -34.95 45.60
C ALA A 143 9.95 -35.63 46.26
N ALA A 144 8.83 -34.89 46.31
CA ALA A 144 7.59 -35.27 46.96
C ALA A 144 6.60 -35.95 46.03
N GLY A 145 6.78 -35.90 44.74
CA GLY A 145 5.95 -36.63 43.77
C GLY A 145 6.45 -38.05 43.50
N GLY A 146 5.54 -39.01 43.32
CA GLY A 146 5.93 -40.37 42.94
C GLY A 146 6.69 -40.36 41.60
N TYR A 147 7.83 -41.08 41.52
CA TYR A 147 8.72 -41.09 40.35
C TYR A 147 9.32 -39.71 39.99
N SER A 148 9.32 -38.75 40.91
CA SER A 148 9.86 -37.42 40.66
C SER A 148 11.38 -37.35 40.84
N ILE A 149 12.00 -36.33 40.25
CA ILE A 149 13.45 -36.09 40.32
C ILE A 149 13.69 -34.65 40.74
N ALA A 150 14.36 -34.42 41.85
CA ALA A 150 14.83 -33.11 42.32
C ALA A 150 16.36 -33.07 42.35
N LEU A 151 17.01 -32.28 41.53
CA LEU A 151 18.47 -32.18 41.43
C LEU A 151 18.94 -30.72 41.61
N GLY A 152 19.53 -30.41 42.72
CA GLY A 152 20.06 -29.08 43.04
C GLY A 152 19.71 -28.63 44.44
N THR A 153 20.40 -27.62 44.95
CA THR A 153 20.13 -27.02 46.25
C THR A 153 18.72 -26.42 46.24
N GLU A 154 17.89 -26.77 47.22
CA GLU A 154 16.51 -26.28 47.32
C GLU A 154 15.64 -26.58 46.07
N ALA A 155 16.00 -27.60 45.28
CA ALA A 155 15.16 -28.04 44.16
C ALA A 155 13.91 -28.78 44.66
N GLU A 156 12.72 -28.44 44.13
CA GLU A 156 11.46 -29.02 44.54
C GLU A 156 10.73 -29.72 43.37
N SER A 157 10.50 -31.01 43.45
CA SER A 157 9.76 -31.80 42.45
C SER A 157 8.55 -32.47 43.12
N ASN A 158 7.42 -31.78 43.12
CA ASN A 158 6.22 -32.14 43.86
C ASN A 158 5.17 -32.91 43.02
N GLY A 159 5.21 -32.78 41.71
CA GLY A 159 4.31 -33.49 40.79
C GLY A 159 4.74 -34.94 40.57
N THR A 160 3.79 -35.83 40.30
CA THR A 160 4.07 -37.19 39.87
C THR A 160 4.82 -37.22 38.56
N ARG A 161 5.95 -37.94 38.48
CA ARG A 161 6.83 -37.99 37.29
C ARG A 161 7.35 -36.62 36.84
N SER A 162 7.48 -35.68 37.79
CA SER A 162 8.04 -34.36 37.50
C SER A 162 9.57 -34.36 37.63
N ILE A 163 10.22 -33.38 37.03
CA ILE A 163 11.67 -33.15 37.11
C ILE A 163 11.91 -31.69 37.49
N ALA A 164 12.68 -31.48 38.56
CA ALA A 164 13.21 -30.18 38.95
C ALA A 164 14.73 -30.27 39.00
N GLN A 165 15.44 -29.57 38.10
CA GLN A 165 16.88 -29.60 38.03
C GLN A 165 17.47 -28.17 37.99
N GLY A 166 18.19 -27.81 39.02
CA GLY A 166 18.80 -26.51 39.22
C GLY A 166 18.59 -26.02 40.63
N ALA A 167 19.38 -25.04 41.09
CA ALA A 167 19.15 -24.45 42.41
C ALA A 167 17.78 -23.77 42.43
N LYS A 168 16.97 -24.05 43.44
CA LYS A 168 15.61 -23.49 43.56
C LYS A 168 14.68 -23.75 42.38
N ALA A 169 14.97 -24.79 41.59
CA ALA A 169 14.06 -25.22 40.53
C ALA A 169 12.79 -25.84 41.16
N VAL A 170 11.60 -25.45 40.71
CA VAL A 170 10.32 -25.92 41.25
C VAL A 170 9.47 -26.56 40.14
N SER A 171 9.05 -27.80 40.34
CA SER A 171 8.19 -28.56 39.43
C SER A 171 7.00 -29.12 40.20
N THR A 172 5.83 -28.46 40.15
CA THR A 172 4.65 -28.82 40.92
C THR A 172 3.61 -29.63 40.17
N GLY A 173 3.52 -29.47 38.84
CA GLY A 173 2.57 -30.22 38.04
C GLY A 173 2.99 -31.65 37.74
N ASN A 174 2.05 -32.54 37.50
CA ASN A 174 2.33 -33.90 37.06
C ASN A 174 2.97 -33.89 35.65
N TYR A 175 3.99 -34.74 35.43
CA TYR A 175 4.71 -34.82 34.16
C TYR A 175 5.38 -33.50 33.77
N SER A 176 5.57 -32.55 34.69
CA SER A 176 6.20 -31.26 34.40
C SER A 176 7.73 -31.33 34.50
N ILE A 177 8.42 -30.42 33.80
CA ILE A 177 9.87 -30.38 33.74
C ILE A 177 10.36 -28.95 33.99
N ALA A 178 11.08 -28.73 35.07
CA ALA A 178 11.72 -27.45 35.41
C ALA A 178 13.24 -27.64 35.44
N ILE A 179 13.97 -27.06 34.47
CA ILE A 179 15.44 -27.17 34.38
C ILE A 179 16.04 -25.77 34.30
N GLY A 180 16.87 -25.44 35.25
CA GLY A 180 17.55 -24.15 35.37
C GLY A 180 17.44 -23.58 36.77
N ASP A 181 18.32 -22.66 37.13
CA ASP A 181 18.27 -21.95 38.39
C ASP A 181 16.97 -21.13 38.49
N HIS A 182 16.21 -21.26 39.58
CA HIS A 182 14.90 -20.62 39.79
C HIS A 182 13.85 -20.92 38.69
N SER A 183 14.00 -22.00 37.93
CA SER A 183 12.99 -22.43 36.97
C SER A 183 11.73 -22.91 37.68
N ASN A 184 10.53 -22.64 37.09
CA ASN A 184 9.26 -22.95 37.75
C ASN A 184 8.22 -23.51 36.77
N THR A 185 7.67 -24.69 37.06
CA THR A 185 6.49 -25.22 36.39
C THR A 185 5.36 -25.37 37.38
N GLY A 186 4.25 -24.64 37.17
CA GLY A 186 3.11 -24.59 38.08
C GLY A 186 1.98 -25.58 37.80
N ALA A 187 1.97 -26.26 36.66
CA ALA A 187 0.84 -27.08 36.23
C ALA A 187 1.28 -28.34 35.45
N ASP A 188 0.31 -29.23 35.21
CA ASP A 188 0.53 -30.50 34.53
C ASP A 188 1.12 -30.34 33.12
N LYS A 189 2.09 -31.20 32.82
CA LYS A 189 2.77 -31.25 31.51
C LYS A 189 3.45 -29.94 31.08
N ALA A 190 3.69 -29.02 32.01
CA ALA A 190 4.40 -27.78 31.75
C ALA A 190 5.91 -28.01 31.64
N ILE A 191 6.59 -27.26 30.81
CA ILE A 191 8.03 -27.33 30.58
C ILE A 191 8.67 -25.94 30.75
N ALA A 192 9.58 -25.80 31.70
CA ALA A 192 10.37 -24.59 31.92
C ALA A 192 11.87 -24.93 31.79
N LEU A 193 12.56 -24.35 30.82
CA LEU A 193 13.98 -24.63 30.57
C LEU A 193 14.78 -23.33 30.44
N GLY A 194 15.60 -23.05 31.42
CA GLY A 194 16.46 -21.86 31.50
C GLY A 194 16.42 -21.24 32.91
N ASN A 195 17.28 -20.23 33.12
CA ASN A 195 17.31 -19.50 34.38
C ASN A 195 16.01 -18.67 34.57
N ALA A 196 15.43 -18.70 35.75
CA ALA A 196 14.22 -17.95 36.13
C ALA A 196 13.03 -18.11 35.17
N THR A 197 13.00 -19.19 34.38
CA THR A 197 11.88 -19.50 33.46
C THR A 197 10.62 -19.89 34.21
N LYS A 198 9.47 -19.54 33.65
CA LYS A 198 8.15 -19.84 34.24
C LYS A 198 7.18 -20.43 33.20
N ALA A 199 6.74 -21.66 33.44
CA ALA A 199 5.66 -22.30 32.70
C ALA A 199 4.57 -22.70 33.73
N THR A 200 3.61 -21.80 33.98
CA THR A 200 2.74 -21.91 35.12
C THR A 200 1.35 -22.50 34.85
N ALA A 201 1.03 -22.73 33.57
CA ALA A 201 -0.26 -23.28 33.17
C ALA A 201 -0.12 -24.65 32.48
N ILE A 202 -1.24 -25.34 32.32
CA ILE A 202 -1.31 -26.69 31.71
C ILE A 202 -0.72 -26.64 30.30
N MET A 203 0.19 -27.61 30.01
CA MET A 203 0.83 -27.78 28.72
C MET A 203 1.55 -26.53 28.20
N SER A 204 1.90 -25.59 29.10
CA SER A 204 2.69 -24.42 28.73
C SER A 204 4.17 -24.74 28.57
N ILE A 205 4.86 -24.07 27.67
CA ILE A 205 6.28 -24.26 27.41
C ILE A 205 7.02 -22.92 27.50
N ALA A 206 8.00 -22.83 28.40
CA ALA A 206 8.87 -21.67 28.52
C ALA A 206 10.34 -22.09 28.30
N LEU A 207 11.02 -21.50 27.34
CA LEU A 207 12.41 -21.82 27.03
C LEU A 207 13.23 -20.52 26.85
N GLY A 208 14.22 -20.34 27.70
CA GLY A 208 15.13 -19.18 27.69
C GLY A 208 15.21 -18.50 29.05
N ASP A 209 16.22 -17.65 29.25
CA ASP A 209 16.36 -16.87 30.46
C ASP A 209 15.13 -15.99 30.69
N SER A 210 14.51 -16.11 31.87
CA SER A 210 13.32 -15.32 32.26
C SER A 210 12.12 -15.43 31.29
N ALA A 211 12.05 -16.47 30.47
CA ALA A 211 10.90 -16.72 29.61
C ALA A 211 9.65 -17.07 30.45
N ASN A 212 8.47 -16.61 30.05
CA ASN A 212 7.23 -16.77 30.80
C ASN A 212 6.06 -17.23 29.90
N ALA A 213 5.57 -18.44 30.11
CA ALA A 213 4.36 -18.99 29.53
C ALA A 213 3.31 -19.16 30.61
N SER A 214 2.34 -18.24 30.70
CA SER A 214 1.45 -18.11 31.88
C SER A 214 0.04 -18.65 31.68
N LYS A 215 -0.33 -19.07 30.47
CA LYS A 215 -1.66 -19.58 30.13
C LYS A 215 -1.58 -20.95 29.46
N GLU A 216 -2.72 -21.65 29.46
CA GLU A 216 -2.84 -22.98 28.88
C GLU A 216 -2.40 -22.98 27.41
N TYR A 217 -1.65 -24.02 27.02
CA TYR A 217 -1.11 -24.22 25.67
C TYR A 217 -0.20 -23.07 25.18
N SER A 218 0.19 -22.15 26.06
CA SER A 218 1.05 -21.03 25.68
C SER A 218 2.51 -21.46 25.53
N MET A 219 3.23 -20.79 24.62
CA MET A 219 4.60 -21.12 24.30
C MET A 219 5.48 -19.87 24.24
N ALA A 220 6.46 -19.76 25.15
CA ALA A 220 7.40 -18.64 25.23
C ALA A 220 8.83 -19.14 24.99
N LEU A 221 9.41 -18.81 23.83
CA LEU A 221 10.76 -19.24 23.43
C LEU A 221 11.66 -18.02 23.15
N GLY A 222 12.62 -17.81 24.01
CA GLY A 222 13.59 -16.72 23.92
C GLY A 222 13.77 -16.01 25.25
N ALA A 223 14.89 -15.32 25.41
CA ALA A 223 15.15 -14.58 26.65
C ALA A 223 14.08 -13.50 26.88
N SER A 224 13.48 -13.51 28.05
CA SER A 224 12.42 -12.58 28.49
C SER A 224 11.19 -12.57 27.56
N SER A 225 10.96 -13.63 26.79
CA SER A 225 9.73 -13.81 26.00
C SER A 225 8.52 -14.02 26.90
N LYS A 226 7.35 -13.53 26.50
CA LYS A 226 6.11 -13.63 27.30
C LYS A 226 4.96 -14.12 26.43
N ALA A 227 4.41 -15.28 26.78
CA ALA A 227 3.19 -15.81 26.19
C ALA A 227 2.08 -15.77 27.28
N ASN A 228 1.30 -14.69 27.25
CA ASN A 228 0.33 -14.36 28.31
C ASN A 228 -1.12 -14.75 27.96
N GLY A 229 -1.37 -15.19 26.73
CA GLY A 229 -2.68 -15.67 26.30
C GLY A 229 -2.77 -17.18 26.19
N THR A 230 -3.96 -17.74 26.25
CA THR A 230 -4.24 -19.13 25.89
C THR A 230 -3.93 -19.35 24.41
N ASP A 231 -3.33 -20.52 24.06
CA ASP A 231 -2.92 -20.84 22.69
C ASP A 231 -1.96 -19.81 22.07
N SER A 232 -1.25 -19.03 22.88
CA SER A 232 -0.36 -17.97 22.39
C SER A 232 1.07 -18.46 22.17
N LEU A 233 1.74 -17.86 21.19
CA LEU A 233 3.14 -18.14 20.84
C LEU A 233 3.99 -16.86 20.87
N ALA A 234 4.98 -16.81 21.74
CA ALA A 234 5.99 -15.76 21.77
C ALA A 234 7.37 -16.37 21.44
N LEU A 235 7.89 -16.09 20.25
CA LEU A 235 9.17 -16.61 19.77
C LEU A 235 10.15 -15.48 19.46
N GLY A 236 11.15 -15.32 20.29
CA GLY A 236 12.19 -14.30 20.15
C GLY A 236 12.49 -13.60 21.48
N ARG A 237 13.64 -12.95 21.56
CA ARG A 237 14.02 -12.15 22.73
C ARG A 237 13.01 -11.02 22.94
N LEU A 238 12.49 -10.88 24.16
CA LEU A 238 11.51 -9.83 24.52
C LEU A 238 10.21 -9.87 23.71
N SER A 239 9.91 -10.98 23.01
CA SER A 239 8.64 -11.12 22.28
C SER A 239 7.45 -11.20 23.26
N LEU A 240 6.32 -10.61 22.88
CA LEU A 240 5.12 -10.53 23.71
C LEU A 240 3.88 -10.98 22.92
N ALA A 241 3.36 -12.15 23.24
CA ALA A 241 2.03 -12.60 22.83
C ALA A 241 1.06 -12.31 24.00
N SER A 242 0.37 -11.16 23.95
CA SER A 242 -0.28 -10.56 25.11
C SER A 242 -1.64 -11.15 25.45
N ALA A 243 -2.33 -11.79 24.50
CA ALA A 243 -3.69 -12.29 24.63
C ALA A 243 -3.92 -13.62 23.90
N ALA A 244 -5.13 -14.15 23.95
CA ALA A 244 -5.50 -15.43 23.35
C ALA A 244 -5.21 -15.47 21.85
N ASN A 245 -4.72 -16.64 21.36
CA ASN A 245 -4.37 -16.90 19.97
C ASN A 245 -3.34 -15.92 19.38
N ALA A 246 -2.61 -15.18 20.21
CA ALA A 246 -1.60 -14.23 19.76
C ALA A 246 -0.33 -14.96 19.28
N ILE A 247 0.21 -14.53 18.13
CA ILE A 247 1.47 -15.03 17.61
C ILE A 247 2.45 -13.87 17.48
N ALA A 248 3.51 -13.86 18.30
CA ALA A 248 4.58 -12.87 18.27
C ALA A 248 5.91 -13.57 17.93
N MET A 249 6.40 -13.43 16.71
CA MET A 249 7.62 -14.05 16.21
C MET A 249 8.64 -13.00 15.79
N GLY A 250 9.73 -12.92 16.52
CA GLY A 250 10.82 -11.96 16.30
C GLY A 250 11.25 -11.29 17.60
N ALA A 251 12.45 -10.74 17.63
CA ALA A 251 12.88 -9.98 18.78
C ALA A 251 12.00 -8.73 18.94
N GLU A 252 11.55 -8.47 20.16
CA GLU A 252 10.71 -7.30 20.50
C GLU A 252 9.38 -7.23 19.73
N SER A 253 8.92 -8.36 19.19
CA SER A 253 7.60 -8.43 18.54
C SER A 253 6.47 -8.44 19.56
N GLU A 254 5.32 -7.86 19.21
CA GLU A 254 4.14 -7.76 20.08
C GLU A 254 2.87 -8.13 19.30
N ALA A 255 2.06 -9.05 19.84
CA ALA A 255 0.79 -9.45 19.25
C ALA A 255 -0.35 -9.39 20.29
N ALA A 256 -1.46 -8.79 19.93
CA ALA A 256 -2.70 -8.73 20.71
C ALA A 256 -3.59 -9.96 20.44
N GLU A 257 -4.85 -9.93 20.86
CA GLU A 257 -5.81 -11.01 20.69
C GLU A 257 -6.05 -11.37 19.22
N ASN A 258 -5.93 -12.66 18.88
CA ASN A 258 -6.05 -13.18 17.51
C ASN A 258 -5.11 -12.51 16.51
N ALA A 259 -4.07 -11.83 16.98
CA ALA A 259 -3.17 -11.07 16.12
C ALA A 259 -1.88 -11.83 15.83
N THR A 260 -1.26 -11.50 14.70
CA THR A 260 0.00 -12.10 14.25
C THR A 260 1.06 -11.02 14.00
N ALA A 261 2.14 -11.03 14.77
CA ALA A 261 3.30 -10.15 14.61
C ALA A 261 4.52 -10.97 14.23
N ILE A 262 5.06 -10.80 13.02
CA ILE A 262 6.24 -11.54 12.54
C ILE A 262 7.31 -10.56 12.05
N GLY A 263 8.43 -10.54 12.73
CA GLY A 263 9.58 -9.68 12.40
C GLY A 263 10.16 -9.01 13.64
N ASN A 264 11.38 -8.52 13.54
CA ASN A 264 11.98 -7.72 14.61
C ASN A 264 11.16 -6.44 14.82
N ASN A 265 10.78 -6.17 16.07
CA ASN A 265 9.98 -4.98 16.42
C ASN A 265 8.66 -4.85 15.60
N ALA A 266 8.04 -5.99 15.24
CA ALA A 266 6.73 -6.01 14.60
C ALA A 266 5.64 -5.91 15.64
N HIS A 267 4.67 -5.01 15.47
CA HIS A 267 3.59 -4.75 16.42
C HIS A 267 2.21 -4.96 15.78
N ALA A 268 1.54 -6.04 16.14
CA ALA A 268 0.15 -6.31 15.82
C ALA A 268 -0.74 -6.03 17.05
N LYS A 269 -1.03 -4.74 17.28
CA LYS A 269 -1.70 -4.27 18.51
C LYS A 269 -3.22 -4.32 18.44
N GLY A 270 -3.77 -4.30 17.25
CA GLY A 270 -5.21 -4.45 17.06
C GLY A 270 -5.67 -5.90 17.18
N VAL A 271 -6.90 -6.11 17.63
CA VAL A 271 -7.55 -7.43 17.58
C VAL A 271 -7.69 -7.86 16.12
N ASN A 272 -7.41 -9.14 15.83
CA ASN A 272 -7.41 -9.71 14.48
C ASN A 272 -6.41 -9.04 13.51
N SER A 273 -5.37 -8.38 14.01
CA SER A 273 -4.42 -7.66 13.17
C SER A 273 -3.24 -8.52 12.73
N ILE A 274 -2.62 -8.16 11.61
CA ILE A 274 -1.44 -8.82 11.08
C ILE A 274 -0.34 -7.78 10.83
N ALA A 275 0.81 -7.93 11.49
CA ALA A 275 2.01 -7.12 11.26
C ALA A 275 3.17 -8.03 10.85
N MET A 276 3.58 -8.00 9.59
CA MET A 276 4.67 -8.83 9.07
C MET A 276 5.76 -7.97 8.41
N GLY A 277 6.95 -8.04 8.96
CA GLY A 277 8.11 -7.26 8.55
C GLY A 277 8.77 -6.55 9.70
N SER A 278 10.04 -6.23 9.58
CA SER A 278 10.74 -5.49 10.63
C SER A 278 10.13 -4.10 10.81
N GLY A 279 9.79 -3.75 12.05
CA GLY A 279 9.18 -2.45 12.38
C GLY A 279 7.79 -2.22 11.80
N SER A 280 7.09 -3.28 11.36
CA SER A 280 5.70 -3.16 10.89
C SER A 280 4.73 -2.91 12.05
N ILE A 281 3.70 -2.09 11.82
CA ILE A 281 2.72 -1.70 12.84
C ILE A 281 1.30 -1.91 12.30
N ALA A 282 0.54 -2.79 12.92
CA ALA A 282 -0.90 -2.97 12.70
C ALA A 282 -1.62 -2.61 14.00
N ASP A 283 -2.07 -1.34 14.12
CA ASP A 283 -2.42 -0.73 15.42
C ASP A 283 -3.88 -0.91 15.83
N LYS A 284 -4.78 -1.04 14.87
CA LYS A 284 -6.23 -1.09 15.09
C LYS A 284 -6.85 -2.42 14.67
N VAL A 285 -8.16 -2.55 14.93
CA VAL A 285 -8.91 -3.78 14.65
C VAL A 285 -8.89 -4.12 13.16
N ASN A 286 -8.69 -5.43 12.85
CA ASN A 286 -8.69 -5.98 11.50
C ASN A 286 -7.64 -5.35 10.56
N THR A 287 -6.56 -4.78 11.09
CA THR A 287 -5.53 -4.13 10.26
C THR A 287 -4.49 -5.11 9.71
N ILE A 288 -3.97 -4.80 8.54
CA ILE A 288 -2.90 -5.57 7.90
C ILE A 288 -1.74 -4.65 7.55
N ALA A 289 -0.55 -4.91 8.10
CA ALA A 289 0.69 -4.21 7.79
C ALA A 289 1.76 -5.20 7.33
N LEU A 290 1.99 -5.32 6.03
CA LEU A 290 2.97 -6.23 5.43
C LEU A 290 4.12 -5.48 4.79
N GLY A 291 5.32 -5.68 5.28
CA GLY A 291 6.55 -5.07 4.76
C GLY A 291 7.34 -4.33 5.83
N ASN A 292 8.60 -4.07 5.54
CA ASN A 292 9.48 -3.33 6.44
C ASN A 292 8.94 -1.92 6.69
N GLY A 293 8.69 -1.58 7.95
CA GLY A 293 8.21 -0.26 8.36
C GLY A 293 6.81 0.10 7.85
N SER A 294 6.01 -0.87 7.36
CA SER A 294 4.62 -0.62 6.96
C SER A 294 3.74 -0.31 8.19
N GLN A 295 2.79 0.60 8.04
CA GLN A 295 1.93 1.07 9.12
C GLN A 295 0.47 1.09 8.71
N SER A 296 -0.36 0.40 9.47
CA SER A 296 -1.81 0.36 9.32
C SER A 296 -2.43 0.85 10.62
N LEU A 297 -2.92 2.11 10.64
CA LEU A 297 -3.16 2.86 11.87
C LEU A 297 -4.64 3.16 12.16
N ALA A 298 -5.55 2.74 11.28
CA ALA A 298 -6.98 2.89 11.46
C ALA A 298 -7.71 1.55 11.24
N ASP A 299 -8.93 1.42 11.72
CA ASP A 299 -9.71 0.17 11.62
C ASP A 299 -9.85 -0.29 10.17
N ASN A 300 -9.73 -1.60 9.95
CA ASN A 300 -9.79 -2.29 8.66
C ASN A 300 -8.75 -1.81 7.62
N ALA A 301 -7.78 -0.99 8.01
CA ALA A 301 -6.79 -0.46 7.08
C ALA A 301 -5.76 -1.53 6.63
N ILE A 302 -5.27 -1.41 5.41
CA ILE A 302 -4.32 -2.34 4.80
C ILE A 302 -3.11 -1.56 4.27
N ALA A 303 -1.90 -1.86 4.76
CA ALA A 303 -0.65 -1.30 4.27
C ALA A 303 0.30 -2.43 3.82
N ILE A 304 0.56 -2.55 2.52
CA ILE A 304 1.39 -3.62 1.95
C ILE A 304 2.53 -3.03 1.12
N GLY A 305 3.76 -3.32 1.56
CA GLY A 305 5.00 -2.85 0.95
C GLY A 305 5.87 -2.08 1.94
N GLN A 306 7.05 -1.68 1.52
CA GLN A 306 8.00 -1.01 2.39
C GLN A 306 7.55 0.43 2.69
N GLY A 307 7.48 0.78 3.96
CA GLY A 307 7.21 2.15 4.42
C GLY A 307 5.82 2.70 4.09
N ASN A 308 4.88 1.85 3.70
CA ASN A 308 3.52 2.27 3.39
C ASN A 308 2.75 2.67 4.63
N LYS A 309 1.82 3.61 4.49
CA LYS A 309 0.96 4.07 5.57
C LYS A 309 -0.51 4.09 5.16
N ALA A 310 -1.33 3.34 5.85
CA ALA A 310 -2.78 3.38 5.75
C ALA A 310 -3.35 3.98 7.03
N ASN A 311 -3.68 5.27 7.02
CA ASN A 311 -4.08 6.05 8.19
C ASN A 311 -5.59 6.28 8.26
N GLY A 312 -6.30 6.13 7.15
CA GLY A 312 -7.76 6.24 7.12
C GLY A 312 -8.45 4.91 7.44
N THR A 313 -9.64 4.96 8.01
CA THR A 313 -10.50 3.78 8.18
C THR A 313 -10.83 3.20 6.80
N ASP A 314 -10.79 1.87 6.67
CA ASP A 314 -10.98 1.15 5.40
C ASP A 314 -10.00 1.58 4.30
N ALA A 315 -8.88 2.21 4.65
CA ALA A 315 -7.88 2.69 3.69
C ALA A 315 -6.92 1.57 3.24
N ILE A 316 -6.52 1.62 1.97
CA ILE A 316 -5.55 0.68 1.40
C ILE A 316 -4.35 1.45 0.85
N ALA A 317 -3.14 1.13 1.33
CA ALA A 317 -1.88 1.64 0.82
C ALA A 317 -1.03 0.46 0.30
N LEU A 318 -0.85 0.37 -1.01
CA LEU A 318 -0.11 -0.73 -1.66
C LEU A 318 0.99 -0.19 -2.57
N GLY A 319 2.24 -0.54 -2.27
CA GLY A 319 3.38 -0.08 -3.04
C GLY A 319 4.64 0.08 -2.19
N ASN A 320 5.43 1.09 -2.46
CA ASN A 320 6.58 1.49 -1.65
C ASN A 320 6.40 2.96 -1.26
N ALA A 321 6.42 3.25 0.03
CA ALA A 321 6.19 4.58 0.60
C ALA A 321 4.87 5.24 0.15
N SER A 322 3.83 4.46 -0.10
CA SER A 322 2.48 4.96 -0.41
C SER A 322 1.76 5.39 0.86
N LEU A 323 0.88 6.38 0.74
CA LEU A 323 0.09 6.94 1.83
C LEU A 323 -1.39 7.00 1.48
N SER A 324 -2.23 6.36 2.27
CA SER A 324 -3.69 6.43 2.16
C SER A 324 -4.28 6.94 3.47
N SER A 325 -4.71 8.20 3.51
CA SER A 325 -5.15 8.89 4.74
C SER A 325 -6.64 9.22 4.76
N GLY A 326 -7.30 9.28 3.62
CA GLY A 326 -8.75 9.47 3.54
C GLY A 326 -9.54 8.23 3.96
N LEU A 327 -10.77 8.42 4.39
CA LEU A 327 -11.74 7.35 4.64
C LEU A 327 -12.04 6.60 3.34
N ASN A 328 -12.06 5.25 3.35
CA ASN A 328 -12.29 4.40 2.17
C ASN A 328 -11.35 4.71 1.00
N SER A 329 -10.15 5.20 1.26
CA SER A 329 -9.22 5.63 0.23
C SER A 329 -8.28 4.52 -0.22
N ILE A 330 -7.80 4.59 -1.47
CA ILE A 330 -6.89 3.58 -2.04
C ILE A 330 -5.70 4.27 -2.69
N ALA A 331 -4.50 4.03 -2.18
CA ALA A 331 -3.23 4.46 -2.76
C ALA A 331 -2.47 3.24 -3.31
N LEU A 332 -2.40 3.11 -4.63
CA LEU A 332 -1.75 1.99 -5.30
C LEU A 332 -0.62 2.48 -6.21
N GLY A 333 0.61 2.25 -5.79
CA GLY A 333 1.83 2.61 -6.52
C GLY A 333 2.95 3.10 -5.60
N LYS A 334 4.15 3.21 -6.15
CA LYS A 334 5.27 3.80 -5.41
C LYS A 334 4.99 5.27 -5.14
N THR A 335 5.13 5.71 -3.89
CA THR A 335 4.93 7.11 -3.47
C THR A 335 3.57 7.70 -3.86
N SER A 336 2.56 6.86 -4.06
CA SER A 336 1.19 7.33 -4.28
C SER A 336 0.60 7.88 -2.98
N VAL A 337 -0.17 8.95 -3.07
CA VAL A 337 -0.77 9.65 -1.92
C VAL A 337 -2.25 9.85 -2.14
N VAL A 338 -3.05 9.50 -1.15
CA VAL A 338 -4.49 9.80 -1.12
C VAL A 338 -4.83 10.44 0.21
N THR A 339 -5.34 11.66 0.15
CA THR A 339 -5.84 12.39 1.32
C THR A 339 -7.34 12.62 1.26
N GLY A 340 -7.93 12.58 0.07
CA GLY A 340 -9.37 12.70 -0.12
C GLY A 340 -10.12 11.44 0.31
N ASP A 341 -11.29 11.62 0.93
CA ASP A 341 -12.18 10.51 1.27
C ASP A 341 -12.77 9.88 0.00
N ASN A 342 -13.00 8.56 0.02
CA ASN A 342 -13.54 7.77 -1.09
C ASN A 342 -12.72 7.92 -2.39
N SER A 343 -11.42 8.18 -2.30
CA SER A 343 -10.59 8.54 -3.45
C SER A 343 -9.57 7.46 -3.79
N LEU A 344 -9.13 7.44 -5.05
CA LEU A 344 -8.22 6.45 -5.61
C LEU A 344 -7.03 7.10 -6.30
N ALA A 345 -5.82 6.76 -5.90
CA ALA A 345 -4.59 7.05 -6.63
C ALA A 345 -4.00 5.75 -7.19
N LEU A 346 -3.93 5.64 -8.50
CA LEU A 346 -3.42 4.45 -9.21
C LEU A 346 -2.25 4.81 -10.12
N GLY A 347 -1.05 4.51 -9.68
CA GLY A 347 0.19 4.77 -10.38
C GLY A 347 1.30 5.25 -9.45
N SER A 348 2.53 5.31 -9.96
CA SER A 348 3.65 5.86 -9.20
C SER A 348 3.52 7.38 -9.07
N ASN A 349 3.83 7.91 -7.89
CA ASN A 349 3.81 9.35 -7.59
C ASN A 349 2.46 10.04 -7.91
N THR A 350 1.35 9.30 -7.79
CA THR A 350 -0.01 9.84 -8.00
C THR A 350 -0.53 10.52 -6.75
N ASN A 351 -1.35 11.55 -6.93
CA ASN A 351 -1.98 12.30 -5.85
C ASN A 351 -3.49 12.40 -6.06
N ALA A 352 -4.29 11.92 -5.10
CA ALA A 352 -5.75 12.09 -5.09
C ALA A 352 -6.16 12.81 -3.81
N ASN A 353 -6.25 14.14 -3.87
CA ASN A 353 -6.51 15.00 -2.72
C ASN A 353 -7.98 15.44 -2.62
N GLY A 354 -8.68 15.50 -3.76
CA GLY A 354 -10.11 15.81 -3.79
C GLY A 354 -10.96 14.66 -3.24
N ILE A 355 -12.11 14.96 -2.67
CA ILE A 355 -13.08 13.98 -2.21
C ILE A 355 -13.74 13.29 -3.42
N ASN A 356 -13.96 11.98 -3.37
CA ASN A 356 -14.51 11.17 -4.48
C ASN A 356 -13.69 11.33 -5.77
N SER A 357 -12.37 11.52 -5.68
CA SER A 357 -11.52 11.75 -6.84
C SER A 357 -10.70 10.53 -7.23
N VAL A 358 -10.34 10.46 -8.51
CA VAL A 358 -9.49 9.39 -9.05
C VAL A 358 -8.30 10.00 -9.78
N ALA A 359 -7.09 9.68 -9.34
CA ALA A 359 -5.85 10.00 -10.06
C ALA A 359 -5.32 8.73 -10.75
N LEU A 360 -5.32 8.72 -12.08
CA LEU A 360 -5.00 7.53 -12.88
C LEU A 360 -3.75 7.73 -13.73
N GLY A 361 -2.75 6.89 -13.48
CA GLY A 361 -1.46 6.92 -14.18
C GLY A 361 -0.38 7.65 -13.39
N ALA A 362 0.90 7.31 -13.63
CA ALA A 362 2.02 7.92 -12.92
C ALA A 362 2.00 9.46 -13.02
N ASP A 363 2.37 10.14 -11.92
CA ASP A 363 2.42 11.61 -11.80
C ASP A 363 1.06 12.32 -12.03
N SER A 364 -0.06 11.58 -11.98
CA SER A 364 -1.39 12.19 -12.07
C SER A 364 -1.80 12.83 -10.75
N ILE A 365 -2.47 13.98 -10.84
CA ILE A 365 -2.93 14.77 -9.69
C ILE A 365 -4.44 15.03 -9.84
N ALA A 366 -5.23 14.62 -8.86
CA ALA A 366 -6.67 14.86 -8.77
C ALA A 366 -6.97 15.68 -7.52
N ASP A 367 -6.93 17.01 -7.63
CA ASP A 367 -7.13 17.96 -6.54
C ASP A 367 -8.58 18.45 -6.41
N GLN A 368 -9.41 18.18 -7.41
CA GLN A 368 -10.81 18.58 -7.44
C GLN A 368 -11.71 17.44 -6.99
N ASP A 369 -12.72 17.78 -6.21
CA ASP A 369 -13.74 16.82 -5.79
C ASP A 369 -14.52 16.26 -6.98
N ASN A 370 -14.97 15.00 -6.87
CA ASN A 370 -15.79 14.32 -7.86
C ASN A 370 -15.17 14.30 -9.27
N SER A 371 -13.85 14.18 -9.37
CA SER A 371 -13.11 14.25 -10.62
C SER A 371 -12.28 12.99 -10.91
N VAL A 372 -12.00 12.76 -12.19
CA VAL A 372 -11.02 11.79 -12.66
C VAL A 372 -9.90 12.50 -13.39
N SER A 373 -8.70 12.45 -12.86
CA SER A 373 -7.50 13.02 -13.49
C SER A 373 -6.63 11.92 -14.08
N VAL A 374 -6.26 12.07 -15.34
CA VAL A 374 -5.32 11.17 -16.03
C VAL A 374 -3.94 11.79 -16.23
N GLY A 375 -3.66 12.90 -15.53
CA GLY A 375 -2.40 13.62 -15.65
C GLY A 375 -2.25 14.72 -14.60
N SER A 376 -1.44 15.72 -14.93
CA SER A 376 -1.21 16.92 -14.13
C SER A 376 -1.07 18.14 -15.04
N SER A 377 -0.88 19.34 -14.49
CA SER A 377 -0.65 20.56 -15.28
C SER A 377 0.59 20.46 -16.18
N SER A 378 1.59 19.66 -15.78
CA SER A 378 2.83 19.46 -16.52
C SER A 378 2.85 18.18 -17.38
N LEU A 379 1.91 17.26 -17.16
CA LEU A 379 1.85 15.96 -17.84
C LEU A 379 0.41 15.62 -18.21
N GLN A 380 0.03 15.90 -19.44
CA GLN A 380 -1.29 15.57 -19.98
C GLN A 380 -1.24 14.25 -20.75
N ARG A 381 -2.32 13.49 -20.75
CA ARG A 381 -2.43 12.21 -21.45
C ARG A 381 -3.60 12.18 -22.42
N LYS A 382 -3.42 11.48 -23.53
CA LYS A 382 -4.51 11.14 -24.45
C LYS A 382 -5.31 9.96 -23.88
N ILE A 383 -6.62 10.06 -23.97
CA ILE A 383 -7.51 8.92 -23.77
C ILE A 383 -7.83 8.36 -25.15
N VAL A 384 -7.34 7.17 -25.46
CA VAL A 384 -7.46 6.53 -26.78
C VAL A 384 -8.50 5.40 -26.74
N ASN A 385 -8.95 4.97 -27.95
CA ASN A 385 -9.94 3.89 -28.12
C ASN A 385 -11.32 4.20 -27.50
N VAL A 386 -11.66 5.48 -27.41
CA VAL A 386 -12.97 5.92 -26.97
C VAL A 386 -13.96 5.69 -28.12
N LYS A 387 -14.99 4.89 -27.90
CA LYS A 387 -16.11 4.69 -28.83
C LYS A 387 -16.89 5.99 -29.00
N ASN A 388 -17.53 6.16 -30.18
CA ASN A 388 -18.43 7.29 -30.39
C ASN A 388 -19.50 7.37 -29.30
N GLY A 389 -19.54 8.48 -28.61
CA GLY A 389 -20.59 8.80 -27.66
C GLY A 389 -21.87 9.23 -28.36
N ALA A 390 -23.00 9.11 -27.67
CA ALA A 390 -24.28 9.60 -28.19
C ALA A 390 -24.28 11.13 -28.22
N ILE A 391 -24.60 11.74 -29.38
CA ILE A 391 -24.71 13.18 -29.52
C ILE A 391 -26.19 13.56 -29.46
N LYS A 392 -26.70 13.79 -28.26
CA LYS A 392 -28.07 14.22 -27.97
C LYS A 392 -28.09 15.09 -26.72
N ALA A 393 -29.15 15.81 -26.49
CA ALA A 393 -29.24 16.84 -25.45
C ALA A 393 -29.03 16.33 -24.02
N ASP A 394 -29.38 15.06 -23.74
CA ASP A 394 -29.29 14.41 -22.44
C ASP A 394 -28.09 13.43 -22.30
N SER A 395 -27.16 13.48 -23.25
CA SER A 395 -26.00 12.60 -23.23
C SER A 395 -24.96 13.06 -22.22
N HIS A 396 -24.42 12.10 -21.47
CA HIS A 396 -23.26 12.25 -20.59
C HIS A 396 -22.04 11.48 -21.11
N ASP A 397 -22.11 10.98 -22.35
CA ASP A 397 -21.01 10.24 -22.95
C ASP A 397 -19.84 11.16 -23.34
N ALA A 398 -18.64 10.68 -23.17
CA ALA A 398 -17.47 11.31 -23.77
C ALA A 398 -17.55 11.22 -25.30
N ILE A 399 -17.15 12.27 -26.00
CA ILE A 399 -17.00 12.27 -27.44
C ILE A 399 -15.54 12.07 -27.84
N ASN A 400 -15.29 11.48 -28.99
CA ASN A 400 -13.94 11.31 -29.53
C ASN A 400 -13.64 12.31 -30.66
N GLY A 401 -12.35 12.37 -31.04
CA GLY A 401 -11.88 13.31 -32.06
C GLY A 401 -12.55 13.15 -33.42
N SER A 402 -13.00 11.94 -33.81
CA SER A 402 -13.71 11.76 -35.10
C SER A 402 -15.09 12.40 -35.12
N GLN A 403 -15.79 12.40 -33.99
CA GLN A 403 -17.07 13.07 -33.86
C GLN A 403 -16.92 14.59 -33.92
N LEU A 404 -15.92 15.15 -33.26
CA LEU A 404 -15.61 16.57 -33.33
C LEU A 404 -15.18 16.97 -34.74
N TYR A 405 -14.32 16.17 -35.43
CA TYR A 405 -13.92 16.39 -36.80
C TYR A 405 -15.15 16.42 -37.75
N ALA A 406 -16.07 15.47 -37.59
CA ALA A 406 -17.29 15.43 -38.42
C ALA A 406 -18.15 16.69 -38.27
N ILE A 407 -18.24 17.26 -37.07
CA ILE A 407 -18.95 18.52 -36.80
C ILE A 407 -18.20 19.68 -37.46
N SER A 408 -16.90 19.79 -37.26
CA SER A 408 -16.06 20.84 -37.88
C SER A 408 -16.11 20.78 -39.41
N ASP A 409 -16.05 19.58 -39.99
CA ASP A 409 -16.17 19.37 -41.46
C ASP A 409 -17.54 19.77 -41.98
N SER A 410 -18.61 19.46 -41.26
CA SER A 410 -19.96 19.92 -41.60
C SER A 410 -20.07 21.45 -41.59
N ILE A 411 -19.46 22.10 -40.61
CA ILE A 411 -19.41 23.59 -40.55
C ILE A 411 -18.61 24.15 -41.70
N ALA A 412 -17.39 23.63 -41.96
CA ALA A 412 -16.53 24.08 -43.06
C ALA A 412 -17.24 23.97 -44.43
N LYS A 413 -17.92 22.82 -44.67
CA LYS A 413 -18.70 22.61 -45.90
C LYS A 413 -19.86 23.60 -46.06
N ARG A 414 -20.53 23.96 -44.98
CA ARG A 414 -21.64 24.92 -44.99
C ARG A 414 -21.16 26.36 -45.15
N LEU A 415 -19.97 26.70 -44.64
CA LEU A 415 -19.37 28.02 -44.85
C LEU A 415 -18.96 28.22 -46.29
N GLY A 416 -18.54 27.18 -47.00
CA GLY A 416 -18.03 27.30 -48.35
C GLY A 416 -16.73 28.13 -48.44
N GLY A 417 -16.49 28.79 -49.56
CA GLY A 417 -15.35 29.69 -49.73
C GLY A 417 -13.99 29.03 -49.53
N GLY A 418 -13.86 27.70 -49.73
CA GLY A 418 -12.63 26.96 -49.51
C GLY A 418 -12.31 26.71 -48.04
N SER A 419 -13.25 26.91 -47.13
CA SER A 419 -13.13 26.55 -45.72
C SER A 419 -12.87 25.05 -45.57
N SER A 420 -11.99 24.66 -44.66
CA SER A 420 -11.56 23.29 -44.40
C SER A 420 -11.28 23.10 -42.91
N VAL A 421 -11.19 21.87 -42.46
CA VAL A 421 -10.76 21.56 -41.08
C VAL A 421 -9.22 21.52 -41.04
N ASN A 422 -8.63 22.24 -40.10
CA ASN A 422 -7.21 22.14 -39.80
C ASN A 422 -6.94 20.74 -39.17
N PRO A 423 -6.05 19.91 -39.76
CA PRO A 423 -5.80 18.57 -39.26
C PRO A 423 -5.07 18.54 -37.91
N ASP A 424 -4.38 19.61 -37.52
CA ASP A 424 -3.54 19.64 -36.33
C ASP A 424 -4.37 19.91 -35.05
N ASP A 425 -5.39 20.77 -35.14
CA ASP A 425 -6.17 21.21 -33.96
C ASP A 425 -7.69 21.08 -34.13
N GLY A 426 -8.18 20.67 -35.31
CA GLY A 426 -9.61 20.48 -35.57
C GLY A 426 -10.39 21.78 -35.75
N THR A 427 -9.73 22.94 -35.78
CA THR A 427 -10.37 24.23 -36.04
C THR A 427 -10.80 24.37 -37.50
N VAL A 428 -11.77 25.23 -37.74
CA VAL A 428 -12.24 25.51 -39.11
C VAL A 428 -11.47 26.68 -39.65
N ASN A 429 -10.72 26.45 -40.73
CA ASN A 429 -10.01 27.48 -41.46
C ASN A 429 -11.00 28.50 -42.04
N ALA A 430 -10.64 29.77 -41.97
CA ALA A 430 -11.47 30.86 -42.48
C ALA A 430 -11.80 30.68 -43.98
N PRO A 431 -13.05 30.87 -44.38
CA PRO A 431 -13.42 30.88 -45.81
C PRO A 431 -12.79 32.06 -46.54
N THR A 432 -12.68 31.97 -47.86
CA THR A 432 -12.33 33.10 -48.70
C THR A 432 -13.47 33.37 -49.69
N TYR A 433 -14.23 34.41 -49.44
CA TYR A 433 -15.29 34.87 -50.34
C TYR A 433 -14.69 35.87 -51.31
N ASN A 434 -14.56 35.47 -52.59
CA ASN A 434 -14.02 36.32 -53.63
C ASN A 434 -15.11 37.28 -54.11
N LEU A 435 -15.09 38.51 -53.66
CA LEU A 435 -16.02 39.57 -54.02
C LEU A 435 -15.32 40.56 -54.94
N LYS A 436 -16.08 41.24 -55.80
CA LYS A 436 -15.56 42.26 -56.72
C LYS A 436 -14.78 43.36 -55.99
N ASN A 437 -15.18 43.68 -54.75
CA ASN A 437 -14.57 44.68 -53.89
C ASN A 437 -13.56 44.10 -52.87
N GLY A 438 -12.86 42.99 -53.23
CA GLY A 438 -11.83 42.34 -52.43
C GLY A 438 -12.35 41.15 -51.59
N ASN A 439 -11.43 40.22 -51.28
CA ASN A 439 -11.72 39.00 -50.58
C ASN A 439 -12.10 39.25 -49.13
N LYS A 440 -13.07 38.46 -48.59
CA LYS A 440 -13.45 38.47 -47.21
C LYS A 440 -13.28 37.07 -46.61
N ASN A 441 -12.90 37.02 -45.34
CA ASN A 441 -12.57 35.76 -44.62
C ASN A 441 -13.64 35.31 -43.60
N ASN A 442 -14.76 35.98 -43.57
CA ASN A 442 -15.92 35.59 -42.77
C ASN A 442 -17.22 36.05 -43.43
N VAL A 443 -18.33 35.36 -43.08
CA VAL A 443 -19.65 35.61 -43.64
C VAL A 443 -20.12 37.02 -43.37
N GLY A 444 -19.94 37.52 -42.14
CA GLY A 444 -20.37 38.87 -41.78
C GLY A 444 -19.76 39.94 -42.63
N SER A 445 -18.41 39.93 -42.76
CA SER A 445 -17.71 40.89 -43.62
C SER A 445 -18.07 40.77 -45.11
N ALA A 446 -18.36 39.55 -45.58
CA ALA A 446 -18.81 39.35 -46.95
C ALA A 446 -20.20 39.92 -47.19
N LEU A 447 -21.13 39.68 -46.28
CA LEU A 447 -22.48 40.23 -46.32
C LEU A 447 -22.48 41.76 -46.21
N THR A 448 -21.67 42.32 -45.30
CA THR A 448 -21.51 43.79 -45.17
C THR A 448 -21.07 44.41 -46.48
N VAL A 449 -20.03 43.82 -47.11
CA VAL A 449 -19.56 44.33 -48.42
C VAL A 449 -20.62 44.20 -49.50
N LEU A 450 -21.37 43.10 -49.51
CA LEU A 450 -22.48 42.94 -50.48
C LEU A 450 -23.59 43.96 -50.17
N ASP A 451 -23.94 44.13 -48.90
CA ASP A 451 -24.98 45.07 -48.49
C ASP A 451 -24.59 46.53 -48.87
N GLU A 452 -23.33 46.92 -48.57
CA GLU A 452 -22.83 48.25 -48.90
C GLU A 452 -22.63 48.53 -50.38
N ASN A 453 -22.48 47.47 -51.21
CA ASN A 453 -22.10 47.62 -52.65
C ASN A 453 -23.16 47.13 -53.61
N THR A 454 -24.35 46.80 -53.17
CA THR A 454 -25.50 46.41 -54.02
C THR A 454 -26.59 47.48 -53.99
N LEU A 455 -27.43 47.49 -55.00
CA LEU A 455 -28.63 48.33 -55.01
C LEU A 455 -29.56 47.84 -53.90
N GLN A 456 -29.78 48.68 -52.92
CA GLN A 456 -30.63 48.37 -51.77
C GLN A 456 -32.07 48.78 -52.01
N TRP A 457 -33.05 47.95 -51.59
CA TRP A 457 -34.44 48.33 -51.56
C TRP A 457 -34.65 49.32 -50.43
N ASP A 458 -34.89 50.56 -50.75
CA ASP A 458 -35.26 51.59 -49.80
C ASP A 458 -36.77 51.46 -49.48
N GLN A 459 -37.07 50.92 -48.27
CA GLN A 459 -38.44 50.66 -47.83
C GLN A 459 -39.23 51.97 -47.71
N ILE A 460 -38.60 53.06 -47.36
CA ILE A 460 -39.27 54.35 -47.15
C ILE A 460 -39.61 54.95 -48.51
N LYS A 461 -38.68 54.90 -49.45
CA LYS A 461 -38.83 55.45 -50.78
C LYS A 461 -39.59 54.48 -51.74
N GLY A 462 -39.75 53.24 -51.35
CA GLY A 462 -40.41 52.21 -52.17
C GLY A 462 -39.69 51.93 -53.51
N LYS A 463 -38.38 52.02 -53.52
CA LYS A 463 -37.53 51.84 -54.73
C LYS A 463 -36.11 51.37 -54.40
N TYR A 464 -35.43 50.88 -55.41
CA TYR A 464 -34.00 50.58 -55.25
C TYR A 464 -33.16 51.87 -55.18
N SER A 465 -32.28 51.90 -54.18
CA SER A 465 -31.34 53.00 -53.98
C SER A 465 -29.92 52.55 -54.33
N ALA A 466 -29.21 53.36 -55.06
CA ALA A 466 -27.78 53.20 -55.36
C ALA A 466 -26.89 54.03 -54.41
N VAL A 467 -27.43 54.50 -53.29
CA VAL A 467 -26.69 55.26 -52.27
C VAL A 467 -25.76 54.30 -51.53
N HIS A 468 -24.50 54.60 -51.42
CA HIS A 468 -23.49 53.81 -50.74
C HIS A 468 -22.68 54.64 -49.74
N GLY A 469 -22.46 54.10 -48.53
CA GLY A 469 -21.70 54.75 -47.47
C GLY A 469 -22.24 56.15 -47.11
N SER A 470 -21.40 57.17 -47.10
CA SER A 470 -21.77 58.55 -46.81
C SER A 470 -22.22 59.36 -48.05
N SER A 471 -22.22 58.77 -49.24
CA SER A 471 -22.63 59.46 -50.46
C SER A 471 -24.13 59.56 -50.55
N THR A 472 -24.67 60.66 -51.00
CA THR A 472 -26.11 60.88 -51.24
C THR A 472 -26.57 60.42 -52.60
N THR A 473 -25.67 60.12 -53.52
CA THR A 473 -25.93 59.62 -54.87
C THR A 473 -24.79 58.71 -55.30
N SER A 474 -25.07 57.82 -56.24
CA SER A 474 -24.06 56.95 -56.91
C SER A 474 -24.26 56.89 -58.40
N VAL A 475 -23.20 56.66 -59.12
CA VAL A 475 -23.23 56.44 -60.55
C VAL A 475 -23.34 54.94 -60.85
N ILE A 476 -24.24 54.51 -61.71
CA ILE A 476 -24.29 53.14 -62.22
C ILE A 476 -23.57 53.12 -63.58
N THR A 477 -22.45 52.38 -63.64
CA THR A 477 -21.62 52.24 -64.87
C THR A 477 -21.90 50.88 -65.50
N ASP A 478 -21.39 50.69 -66.71
CA ASP A 478 -21.45 49.48 -67.52
C ASP A 478 -22.89 49.00 -67.80
N VAL A 479 -23.79 49.95 -67.82
CA VAL A 479 -25.20 49.71 -68.23
C VAL A 479 -25.24 49.49 -69.73
N ALA A 480 -25.64 48.34 -70.20
CA ALA A 480 -25.82 48.08 -71.62
C ALA A 480 -26.93 48.98 -72.20
N ASN A 481 -26.91 49.19 -73.55
CA ASN A 481 -27.97 49.94 -74.22
C ASN A 481 -29.33 49.25 -73.94
N GLY A 482 -30.22 49.96 -73.36
CA GLY A 482 -31.60 49.52 -73.14
C GLY A 482 -32.39 49.59 -74.48
N THR A 483 -33.39 48.77 -74.62
CA THR A 483 -34.33 48.82 -75.75
C THR A 483 -35.06 50.14 -75.75
N ILE A 484 -35.03 50.91 -76.86
CA ILE A 484 -35.80 52.15 -76.96
C ILE A 484 -37.09 51.87 -77.74
N SER A 485 -38.17 51.65 -77.03
CA SER A 485 -39.49 51.45 -77.61
C SER A 485 -40.59 51.92 -76.61
N ALA A 486 -41.76 52.13 -77.08
CA ALA A 486 -42.89 52.63 -76.28
C ALA A 486 -43.25 51.68 -75.05
N ALA A 487 -42.88 50.39 -75.16
CA ALA A 487 -43.18 49.42 -74.11
C ALA A 487 -41.91 49.03 -73.27
N SER A 488 -40.74 49.60 -73.58
CA SER A 488 -39.49 49.26 -72.87
C SER A 488 -39.54 49.73 -71.44
N LYS A 489 -39.00 48.90 -70.53
CA LYS A 489 -38.73 49.19 -69.14
C LYS A 489 -37.23 49.16 -68.80
N ASP A 490 -36.42 49.07 -69.89
CA ASP A 490 -34.97 49.02 -69.69
C ASP A 490 -34.42 50.38 -69.32
N ALA A 491 -33.37 50.38 -68.48
CA ALA A 491 -32.61 51.61 -68.22
C ALA A 491 -31.93 52.12 -69.50
N VAL A 492 -31.94 53.39 -69.65
CA VAL A 492 -31.19 54.08 -70.72
C VAL A 492 -29.86 54.55 -70.20
N ASN A 493 -28.78 54.25 -70.87
CA ASN A 493 -27.43 54.69 -70.49
C ASN A 493 -27.09 56.06 -71.12
N GLY A 494 -25.98 56.64 -70.62
CA GLY A 494 -25.55 57.99 -71.03
C GLY A 494 -25.25 58.08 -72.54
N SER A 495 -24.77 56.99 -73.22
CA SER A 495 -24.53 57.02 -74.63
C SER A 495 -25.77 57.14 -75.49
N GLN A 496 -26.81 56.40 -75.07
CA GLN A 496 -28.12 56.50 -75.74
C GLN A 496 -28.78 57.87 -75.56
N LEU A 497 -28.60 58.47 -74.38
CA LEU A 497 -29.03 59.85 -74.21
C LEU A 497 -28.20 60.84 -74.95
N TYR A 498 -26.85 60.61 -75.06
CA TYR A 498 -25.98 61.45 -75.83
C TYR A 498 -26.32 61.36 -77.32
N ASP A 499 -26.53 60.19 -77.87
CA ASP A 499 -26.94 60.00 -79.26
C ASP A 499 -28.25 60.73 -79.54
N LEU A 500 -29.26 60.59 -78.64
CA LEU A 500 -30.49 61.35 -78.75
C LEU A 500 -30.27 62.84 -78.71
N GLN A 501 -29.29 63.31 -77.88
CA GLN A 501 -28.93 64.70 -77.75
C GLN A 501 -28.29 65.23 -79.03
N GLN A 502 -27.49 64.38 -79.75
CA GLN A 502 -26.86 64.74 -81.02
C GLN A 502 -27.91 64.89 -82.15
N ASP A 503 -28.97 64.07 -82.10
CA ASP A 503 -30.00 64.04 -83.14
C ASP A 503 -31.22 64.92 -82.87
N ALA A 504 -31.29 65.50 -81.69
CA ALA A 504 -32.41 66.37 -81.33
C ALA A 504 -32.15 67.86 -81.53
N LEU A 505 -33.24 68.59 -81.81
CA LEU A 505 -33.16 70.06 -81.75
C LEU A 505 -33.04 70.48 -80.29
N LEU A 506 -31.87 70.99 -79.94
CA LEU A 506 -31.61 71.31 -78.54
C LEU A 506 -31.91 72.81 -78.29
N TRP A 507 -32.52 73.06 -77.11
CA TRP A 507 -32.70 74.42 -76.67
C TRP A 507 -31.42 75.01 -76.12
N ASN A 508 -30.92 76.13 -76.78
CA ASN A 508 -29.64 76.78 -76.42
C ASN A 508 -29.82 77.95 -75.43
N GLY A 509 -30.98 78.10 -74.83
CA GLY A 509 -31.32 79.20 -73.90
C GLY A 509 -32.16 80.29 -74.54
N THR A 510 -32.20 80.39 -75.88
CA THR A 510 -32.90 81.44 -76.63
C THR A 510 -33.74 80.87 -77.79
N ALA A 511 -33.29 79.79 -78.41
CA ALA A 511 -33.93 79.16 -79.59
C ALA A 511 -33.59 77.64 -79.64
N PHE A 512 -34.39 76.87 -80.37
CA PHE A 512 -34.02 75.52 -80.75
C PHE A 512 -32.92 75.57 -81.86
N SER A 513 -31.78 74.93 -81.53
CA SER A 513 -30.63 74.87 -82.45
C SER A 513 -30.68 73.54 -83.22
N ALA A 514 -30.44 73.59 -84.49
CA ALA A 514 -30.25 72.47 -85.40
C ALA A 514 -28.76 72.17 -85.68
N ALA A 515 -27.84 72.75 -84.90
CA ALA A 515 -26.41 72.41 -84.94
C ALA A 515 -26.16 71.03 -84.42
N HIS A 516 -25.43 70.19 -85.09
CA HIS A 516 -25.11 68.80 -84.76
C HIS A 516 -23.65 68.51 -84.84
N GLY A 517 -23.05 67.90 -83.77
CA GLY A 517 -21.62 67.63 -83.73
C GLY A 517 -20.78 68.88 -83.98
N THR A 518 -19.91 68.84 -84.97
CA THR A 518 -19.05 69.98 -85.39
C THR A 518 -19.69 70.91 -86.43
N GLU A 519 -20.88 70.56 -86.88
CA GLU A 519 -21.58 71.35 -87.91
C GLU A 519 -22.41 72.47 -87.26
N ALA A 520 -22.12 73.68 -87.61
CA ALA A 520 -22.78 74.89 -87.08
C ALA A 520 -24.21 75.05 -87.57
N THR A 521 -24.62 74.38 -88.64
CA THR A 521 -25.99 74.40 -89.22
C THR A 521 -26.41 73.05 -89.69
N SER A 522 -27.68 72.76 -89.67
CA SER A 522 -28.25 71.53 -90.21
C SER A 522 -29.52 71.80 -91.03
N LYS A 523 -29.82 70.95 -91.98
CA LYS A 523 -31.10 71.02 -92.66
C LYS A 523 -32.18 70.41 -91.87
N ILE A 524 -33.30 71.10 -91.69
CA ILE A 524 -34.51 70.54 -91.26
C ILE A 524 -35.31 70.13 -92.49
N THR A 525 -35.54 68.81 -92.63
CA THR A 525 -36.26 68.25 -93.76
C THR A 525 -37.65 67.72 -93.29
N ASN A 526 -38.49 67.44 -94.29
CA ASN A 526 -39.85 66.91 -94.04
C ASN A 526 -40.71 67.88 -93.23
N VAL A 527 -40.41 69.17 -93.35
CA VAL A 527 -41.25 70.19 -92.72
C VAL A 527 -42.53 70.31 -93.59
N THR A 528 -43.65 70.01 -92.98
CA THR A 528 -44.94 70.21 -93.69
C THR A 528 -45.17 71.67 -93.97
N ALA A 529 -45.84 71.96 -95.09
CA ALA A 529 -46.17 73.34 -95.50
C ALA A 529 -46.92 74.03 -94.35
N GLY A 530 -46.34 75.06 -93.79
CA GLY A 530 -46.94 75.88 -92.76
C GLY A 530 -48.05 76.78 -93.33
N ASN A 531 -48.91 77.25 -92.47
CA ASN A 531 -49.93 78.22 -92.87
C ASN A 531 -49.30 79.60 -93.21
N LEU A 532 -49.58 80.17 -94.33
CA LEU A 532 -49.11 81.47 -94.81
C LEU A 532 -50.10 82.59 -94.46
N THR A 533 -50.28 82.88 -93.21
CA THR A 533 -51.13 83.97 -92.69
C THR A 533 -50.30 84.96 -91.89
N ALA A 534 -50.78 86.13 -91.73
CA ALA A 534 -50.06 87.19 -90.99
C ALA A 534 -49.76 86.88 -89.51
N SER A 535 -50.55 85.91 -88.95
CA SER A 535 -50.36 85.48 -87.54
C SER A 535 -49.75 84.07 -87.39
N SER A 536 -49.34 83.45 -88.49
CA SER A 536 -48.79 82.12 -88.41
C SER A 536 -47.42 82.10 -87.76
N THR A 537 -47.19 81.13 -86.85
CA THR A 537 -45.92 80.82 -86.25
C THR A 537 -45.28 79.55 -86.81
N ASP A 538 -45.89 79.03 -87.88
CA ASP A 538 -45.39 77.80 -88.53
C ASP A 538 -44.10 78.05 -89.31
N ALA A 539 -43.21 77.04 -89.31
CA ALA A 539 -42.06 77.08 -90.12
C ALA A 539 -42.46 76.99 -91.63
N VAL A 540 -41.82 77.76 -92.49
CA VAL A 540 -42.04 77.71 -93.92
C VAL A 540 -41.01 76.77 -94.54
N ASN A 541 -41.48 75.83 -95.37
CA ASN A 541 -40.57 74.90 -96.09
C ASN A 541 -40.10 75.53 -97.45
N GLY A 542 -39.03 74.92 -97.95
CA GLY A 542 -38.42 75.43 -99.18
C GLY A 542 -39.35 75.45 -100.45
N SER A 543 -40.39 74.57 -100.47
CA SER A 543 -41.37 74.56 -101.56
C SER A 543 -42.34 75.77 -101.53
N GLN A 544 -42.71 76.13 -100.30
CA GLN A 544 -43.54 77.31 -100.09
C GLN A 544 -42.77 78.61 -100.43
N LEU A 545 -41.54 78.67 -99.99
CA LEU A 545 -40.70 79.85 -100.34
C LEU A 545 -40.46 79.98 -101.86
N LYS A 546 -40.29 78.82 -102.57
CA LYS A 546 -40.16 78.82 -104.03
C LYS A 546 -41.41 79.28 -104.72
N THR A 547 -42.60 78.95 -104.20
CA THR A 547 -43.87 79.33 -104.78
C THR A 547 -44.20 80.82 -104.54
N THR A 548 -43.62 81.42 -103.51
CA THR A 548 -43.77 82.85 -103.19
C THR A 548 -42.85 83.76 -103.99
N ASN A 549 -41.71 83.22 -104.45
CA ASN A 549 -40.76 83.90 -105.33
C ASN A 549 -41.10 83.59 -106.80
#